data_0488b8ad6828354f33e89c14871975c7
#
_entry.id   0488b8ad6828354f33e89c14871975c7
#
_cell.length_a   1.000
_cell.length_b   1.000
_cell.length_c   1.000
_cell.angle_alpha   90.00
_cell.angle_beta   90.00
_cell.angle_gamma   90.00
#
_symmetry.space_group_name_H-M   'P 1'
#
loop_
_entity.id
_entity.type
_entity.pdbx_description
1 polymer ?
#
loop_
_entity_poly.entity_id
_entity_poly.type
_entity_poly.pdbx_seq_one_letter_code
_entity_poly.pdbx_strand_id
1 'polypeptide(L)'
;RRSSDLTLFFFYKPIAWRILIYSWIFTGIFVWLSGREAYHIGISGVLYSLLFFIFFSGVFRKDIRLLTVTLMVVFIYGSMVWGIFPYDWTISFESHLFGALTGIALAYSYRKEKASFERQKTQWEIEEELGIEPPDFENMWKEEEKE
;
A
#
# COMPACT_ATOMS: atom_id res chain seq x y z
N ARG A 1 -12.88 0.36 8.95
CA ARG A 1 -11.99 -0.80 9.16
C ARG A 1 -11.55 -1.53 7.88
N ARG A 2 -12.13 -1.24 6.71
CA ARG A 2 -11.86 -1.99 5.45
C ARG A 2 -10.94 -1.27 4.46
N SER A 3 -10.60 -0.01 4.67
CA SER A 3 -9.91 0.79 3.65
C SER A 3 -8.42 0.45 3.49
N SER A 4 -7.68 0.27 4.58
CA SER A 4 -6.24 -0.08 4.52
C SER A 4 -6.02 -1.50 4.01
N ASP A 5 -6.87 -2.45 4.43
CA ASP A 5 -6.79 -3.83 3.95
C ASP A 5 -7.10 -3.90 2.46
N LEU A 6 -8.17 -3.22 2.02
CA LEU A 6 -8.52 -3.13 0.59
C LEU A 6 -7.40 -2.48 -0.23
N THR A 7 -6.78 -1.42 0.31
CA THR A 7 -5.66 -0.75 -0.35
C THR A 7 -4.47 -1.70 -0.51
N LEU A 8 -4.12 -2.45 0.54
CA LEU A 8 -3.05 -3.43 0.46
C LEU A 8 -3.33 -4.50 -0.60
N PHE A 9 -4.53 -5.09 -0.60
CA PHE A 9 -4.91 -6.11 -1.58
C PHE A 9 -4.99 -5.57 -2.99
N PHE A 10 -5.38 -4.30 -3.17
CA PHE A 10 -5.44 -3.66 -4.46
C PHE A 10 -4.05 -3.44 -5.07
N PHE A 11 -3.12 -2.86 -4.29
CA PHE A 11 -1.79 -2.53 -4.78
C PHE A 11 -0.78 -3.69 -4.72
N TYR A 12 -0.95 -4.63 -3.79
CA TYR A 12 0.03 -5.69 -3.51
C TYR A 12 -0.59 -7.10 -3.48
N LYS A 13 -1.58 -7.35 -4.34
CA LYS A 13 -2.31 -8.62 -4.40
C LYS A 13 -1.45 -9.88 -4.24
N PRO A 14 -0.29 -10.03 -4.92
CA PRO A 14 0.51 -11.26 -4.83
C PRO A 14 1.20 -11.46 -3.48
N ILE A 15 1.44 -10.38 -2.71
CA ILE A 15 2.17 -10.44 -1.44
C ILE A 15 1.34 -9.97 -0.25
N ALA A 16 0.09 -9.55 -0.47
CA ALA A 16 -0.78 -8.98 0.56
C ALA A 16 -0.91 -9.88 1.79
N TRP A 17 -1.14 -11.17 1.59
CA TRP A 17 -1.23 -12.14 2.69
C TRP A 17 0.06 -12.28 3.48
N ARG A 18 1.22 -12.26 2.81
CA ARG A 18 2.53 -12.32 3.50
C ARG A 18 2.72 -11.10 4.37
N ILE A 19 2.43 -9.91 3.85
CA ILE A 19 2.55 -8.66 4.59
C ILE A 19 1.61 -8.66 5.80
N LEU A 20 0.37 -9.09 5.63
CA LEU A 20 -0.61 -9.16 6.71
C LEU A 20 -0.16 -10.12 7.82
N ILE A 21 0.28 -11.33 7.46
CA ILE A 21 0.76 -12.33 8.41
C ILE A 21 2.02 -11.83 9.14
N TYR A 22 3.01 -11.30 8.42
CA TYR A 22 4.23 -10.76 9.03
C TYR A 22 3.94 -9.56 9.92
N SER A 23 3.06 -8.65 9.50
CA SER A 23 2.62 -7.53 10.34
C SER A 23 2.03 -8.02 11.65
N TRP A 24 1.19 -9.03 11.62
CA TRP A 24 0.57 -9.59 12.81
C TRP A 24 1.59 -10.27 13.72
N ILE A 25 2.45 -11.15 13.17
CA ILE A 25 3.45 -11.89 13.93
C ILE A 25 4.48 -10.94 14.56
N PHE A 26 5.11 -10.07 13.76
CA PHE A 26 6.18 -9.21 14.26
C PHE A 26 5.65 -8.15 15.24
N THR A 27 4.52 -7.51 14.95
CA THR A 27 3.91 -6.58 15.90
C THR A 27 3.57 -7.29 17.21
N GLY A 28 3.00 -8.50 17.15
CA GLY A 28 2.67 -9.31 18.32
C GLY A 28 3.90 -9.70 19.14
N ILE A 29 4.97 -10.17 18.51
CA ILE A 29 6.21 -10.54 19.18
C ILE A 29 6.85 -9.32 19.86
N PHE A 30 6.95 -8.18 19.18
CA PHE A 30 7.55 -6.98 19.75
C PHE A 30 6.74 -6.44 20.93
N VAL A 31 5.42 -6.43 20.83
CA VAL A 31 4.55 -6.04 21.96
C VAL A 31 4.71 -7.00 23.14
N TRP A 32 4.79 -8.31 22.88
CA TRP A 32 4.97 -9.32 23.92
C TRP A 32 6.32 -9.18 24.65
N LEU A 33 7.40 -8.82 23.93
CA LEU A 33 8.74 -8.68 24.50
C LEU A 33 8.94 -7.35 25.24
N SER A 34 8.28 -6.28 24.83
CA SER A 34 8.60 -4.91 25.24
C SER A 34 7.39 -4.11 25.72
N GLY A 35 6.18 -4.66 25.59
CA GLY A 35 4.96 -4.01 26.02
C GLY A 35 4.85 -3.98 27.56
N ARG A 36 4.13 -2.97 28.08
CA ARG A 36 3.79 -2.91 29.50
C ARG A 36 2.91 -4.11 29.87
N GLU A 37 2.84 -4.42 31.18
CA GLU A 37 1.85 -5.36 31.72
C GLU A 37 0.44 -4.75 31.64
N ALA A 38 -0.13 -4.76 30.44
CA ALA A 38 -1.47 -4.26 30.13
C ALA A 38 -2.12 -5.14 29.05
N TYR A 39 -3.44 -5.09 28.96
CA TYR A 39 -4.16 -5.80 27.90
C TYR A 39 -3.97 -5.08 26.56
N HIS A 40 -3.06 -5.58 25.76
CA HIS A 40 -2.84 -5.11 24.38
C HIS A 40 -3.87 -5.77 23.43
N ILE A 41 -5.14 -5.40 23.58
CA ILE A 41 -6.24 -5.98 22.80
C ILE A 41 -6.52 -5.08 21.61
N GLY A 42 -6.27 -5.57 20.43
CA GLY A 42 -6.73 -4.92 19.21
C GLY A 42 -5.87 -5.17 17.98
N ILE A 43 -6.51 -5.09 16.85
CA ILE A 43 -5.90 -5.18 15.52
C ILE A 43 -5.18 -3.86 15.12
N SER A 44 -5.22 -2.84 15.98
CA SER A 44 -4.70 -1.50 15.65
C SER A 44 -3.22 -1.50 15.29
N GLY A 45 -2.37 -2.27 15.99
CA GLY A 45 -0.96 -2.39 15.67
C GLY A 45 -0.72 -2.92 14.25
N VAL A 46 -1.52 -3.90 13.82
CA VAL A 46 -1.49 -4.40 12.44
C VAL A 46 -1.93 -3.32 11.45
N LEU A 47 -2.97 -2.54 11.77
CA LEU A 47 -3.41 -1.43 10.92
C LEU A 47 -2.32 -0.37 10.77
N TYR A 48 -1.60 -0.03 11.85
CA TYR A 48 -0.43 0.85 11.77
C TYR A 48 0.68 0.26 10.89
N SER A 49 0.94 -1.04 11.02
CA SER A 49 1.93 -1.72 10.18
C SER A 49 1.55 -1.63 8.69
N LEU A 50 0.30 -1.89 8.34
CA LEU A 50 -0.17 -1.79 6.95
C LEU A 50 -0.13 -0.35 6.43
N LEU A 51 -0.54 0.63 7.24
CA LEU A 51 -0.51 2.04 6.87
C LEU A 51 0.92 2.50 6.57
N PHE A 52 1.85 2.20 7.48
CA PHE A 52 3.26 2.55 7.32
C PHE A 52 3.92 1.78 6.19
N PHE A 53 3.55 0.52 5.98
CA PHE A 53 4.00 -0.26 4.82
C PHE A 53 3.63 0.42 3.50
N ILE A 54 2.37 0.82 3.31
CA ILE A 54 1.90 1.45 2.08
C ILE A 54 2.56 2.81 1.88
N PHE A 55 2.64 3.62 2.94
CA PHE A 55 3.29 4.93 2.88
C PHE A 55 4.77 4.83 2.48
N PHE A 56 5.55 4.04 3.23
CA PHE A 56 6.98 3.91 2.95
C PHE A 56 7.26 3.15 1.64
N SER A 57 6.38 2.25 1.22
CA SER A 57 6.44 1.69 -0.13
C SER A 57 6.31 2.78 -1.20
N GLY A 58 5.41 3.75 -1.00
CA GLY A 58 5.30 4.91 -1.87
C GLY A 58 6.56 5.77 -1.87
N VAL A 59 7.14 6.01 -0.69
CA VAL A 59 8.39 6.78 -0.56
C VAL A 59 9.56 6.07 -1.26
N PHE A 60 9.80 4.79 -0.95
CA PHE A 60 10.93 4.03 -1.50
C PHE A 60 10.83 3.80 -3.00
N ARG A 61 9.62 3.72 -3.55
CA ARG A 61 9.35 3.52 -4.98
C ARG A 61 9.13 4.83 -5.72
N LYS A 62 9.04 5.96 -5.00
CA LYS A 62 8.66 7.28 -5.56
C LYS A 62 7.30 7.23 -6.28
N ASP A 63 6.38 6.43 -5.74
CA ASP A 63 5.04 6.28 -6.30
C ASP A 63 4.06 7.23 -5.61
N ILE A 64 3.71 8.30 -6.31
CA ILE A 64 2.80 9.33 -5.83
C ILE A 64 1.40 8.80 -5.53
N ARG A 65 0.96 7.73 -6.19
CA ARG A 65 -0.38 7.16 -5.99
C ARG A 65 -0.49 6.52 -4.60
N LEU A 66 0.53 5.73 -4.21
CA LEU A 66 0.60 5.13 -2.88
C LEU A 66 0.65 6.22 -1.80
N LEU A 67 1.44 7.27 -2.01
CA LEU A 67 1.53 8.41 -1.10
C LEU A 67 0.18 9.12 -0.97
N THR A 68 -0.48 9.42 -2.08
CA THR A 68 -1.78 10.11 -2.09
C THR A 68 -2.84 9.30 -1.34
N VAL A 69 -2.96 8.00 -1.62
CA VAL A 69 -3.92 7.13 -0.94
C VAL A 69 -3.64 7.07 0.57
N THR A 70 -2.37 6.93 0.94
CA THR A 70 -2.00 6.85 2.37
C THR A 70 -2.27 8.17 3.08
N LEU A 71 -1.92 9.31 2.48
CA LEU A 71 -2.20 10.63 3.05
C LEU A 71 -3.71 10.88 3.17
N MET A 72 -4.51 10.42 2.20
CA MET A 72 -5.96 10.48 2.28
C MET A 72 -6.50 9.67 3.47
N VAL A 73 -5.97 8.45 3.69
CA VAL A 73 -6.34 7.63 4.85
C VAL A 73 -5.94 8.33 6.15
N VAL A 74 -4.73 8.88 6.24
CA VAL A 74 -4.26 9.65 7.40
C VAL A 74 -5.14 10.87 7.63
N PHE A 75 -5.56 11.58 6.60
CA PHE A 75 -6.43 12.74 6.72
C PHE A 75 -7.82 12.37 7.25
N ILE A 76 -8.42 11.28 6.75
CA ILE A 76 -9.74 10.80 7.20
C ILE A 76 -9.68 10.30 8.65
N TYR A 77 -8.59 9.65 9.03
CA TYR A 77 -8.38 9.07 10.35
C TYR A 77 -7.37 9.86 11.20
N GLY A 78 -7.35 11.18 11.08
CA GLY A 78 -6.32 12.09 11.60
C GLY A 78 -5.86 11.87 13.05
N SER A 79 -6.71 11.29 13.90
CA SER A 79 -6.33 10.89 15.26
C SER A 79 -5.36 9.69 15.30
N MET A 80 -5.26 8.88 14.25
CA MET A 80 -4.37 7.71 14.22
C MET A 80 -2.90 8.10 14.34
N VAL A 81 -2.46 9.20 13.75
CA VAL A 81 -1.05 9.63 13.80
C VAL A 81 -0.59 9.86 15.24
N TRP A 82 -1.46 10.38 16.08
CA TRP A 82 -1.16 10.66 17.48
C TRP A 82 -1.11 9.42 18.37
N GLY A 83 -1.71 8.32 17.93
CA GLY A 83 -1.71 7.05 18.68
C GLY A 83 -0.34 6.39 18.83
N ILE A 84 0.71 6.86 18.11
CA ILE A 84 2.10 6.40 18.26
C ILE A 84 2.74 7.02 19.52
N PHE A 85 2.21 8.15 19.99
CA PHE A 85 2.75 8.87 21.13
C PHE A 85 2.05 8.48 22.42
N PRO A 86 2.75 8.50 23.58
CA PRO A 86 2.20 8.13 24.87
C PRO A 86 1.33 9.24 25.49
N TYR A 87 0.36 9.76 24.72
CA TYR A 87 -0.57 10.78 25.20
C TYR A 87 -1.68 10.20 26.08
N ASP A 88 -2.12 9.00 25.76
CA ASP A 88 -3.22 8.34 26.45
C ASP A 88 -2.77 6.95 26.90
N TRP A 89 -2.67 6.76 28.21
CA TRP A 89 -2.24 5.50 28.82
C TRP A 89 -3.27 4.38 28.70
N THR A 90 -4.48 4.69 28.26
CA THR A 90 -5.52 3.69 27.97
C THR A 90 -5.32 3.04 26.60
N ILE A 91 -4.51 3.66 25.74
CA ILE A 91 -4.20 3.17 24.40
C ILE A 91 -2.81 2.50 24.45
N SER A 92 -2.71 1.34 23.80
CA SER A 92 -1.42 0.66 23.63
C SER A 92 -0.58 1.34 22.55
N PHE A 93 0.07 2.47 22.90
CA PHE A 93 0.95 3.18 21.98
C PHE A 93 2.14 2.30 21.53
N GLU A 94 2.57 1.36 22.36
CA GLU A 94 3.61 0.39 22.02
C GLU A 94 3.22 -0.47 20.83
N SER A 95 1.97 -0.95 20.82
CA SER A 95 1.45 -1.73 19.69
C SER A 95 1.44 -0.92 18.39
N HIS A 96 1.10 0.37 18.48
CA HIS A 96 1.11 1.27 17.33
C HIS A 96 2.53 1.56 16.84
N LEU A 97 3.45 1.84 17.76
CA LEU A 97 4.85 2.10 17.45
C LEU A 97 5.52 0.87 16.81
N PHE A 98 5.38 -0.30 17.43
CA PHE A 98 5.94 -1.54 16.88
C PHE A 98 5.28 -1.93 15.57
N GLY A 99 3.98 -1.69 15.41
CA GLY A 99 3.28 -1.81 14.15
C GLY A 99 3.90 -0.93 13.07
N ALA A 100 4.09 0.36 13.36
CA ALA A 100 4.71 1.30 12.43
C ALA A 100 6.12 0.87 12.01
N LEU A 101 6.97 0.49 12.96
CA LEU A 101 8.33 0.01 12.69
C LEU A 101 8.33 -1.27 11.85
N THR A 102 7.44 -2.21 12.14
CA THR A 102 7.25 -3.43 11.35
C THR A 102 6.85 -3.08 9.92
N GLY A 103 5.91 -2.14 9.74
CA GLY A 103 5.48 -1.67 8.41
C GLY A 103 6.63 -1.07 7.60
N ILE A 104 7.48 -0.25 8.21
CA ILE A 104 8.67 0.33 7.57
C ILE A 104 9.65 -0.77 7.15
N ALA A 105 9.94 -1.72 8.03
CA ALA A 105 10.85 -2.83 7.75
C ALA A 105 10.36 -3.70 6.60
N LEU A 106 9.06 -4.01 6.57
CA LEU A 106 8.43 -4.74 5.47
C LEU A 106 8.48 -3.93 4.16
N ALA A 107 8.19 -2.62 4.18
CA ALA A 107 8.28 -1.77 3.00
C ALA A 107 9.69 -1.75 2.40
N TYR A 108 10.70 -1.70 3.25
CA TYR A 108 12.09 -1.78 2.80
C TYR A 108 12.43 -3.15 2.22
N SER A 109 11.99 -4.24 2.86
CA SER A 109 12.25 -5.61 2.42
C SER A 109 11.58 -5.90 1.06
N TYR A 110 10.35 -5.44 0.88
CA TYR A 110 9.57 -5.65 -0.34
C TYR A 110 9.69 -4.51 -1.35
N ARG A 111 10.63 -3.57 -1.21
CA ARG A 111 10.75 -2.40 -2.11
C ARG A 111 11.00 -2.74 -3.58
N LYS A 112 11.53 -3.93 -3.86
CA LYS A 112 11.79 -4.41 -5.23
C LYS A 112 10.62 -5.21 -5.83
N GLU A 113 9.66 -5.62 -5.02
CA GLU A 113 8.48 -6.34 -5.50
C GLU A 113 7.59 -5.40 -6.30
N LYS A 114 7.12 -5.88 -7.44
CA LYS A 114 6.23 -5.08 -8.29
C LYS A 114 4.87 -4.91 -7.62
N ALA A 115 4.41 -3.67 -7.50
CA ALA A 115 3.03 -3.42 -7.14
C ALA A 115 2.12 -3.91 -8.29
N SER A 116 0.97 -4.49 -7.97
CA SER A 116 0.01 -4.99 -8.98
C SER A 116 -0.48 -3.90 -9.93
N PHE A 117 -0.16 -2.65 -9.64
CA PHE A 117 -0.53 -1.47 -10.39
C PHE A 117 0.60 -0.93 -11.27
N GLU A 118 1.65 -1.71 -11.53
CA GLU A 118 2.53 -1.36 -12.63
C GLU A 118 1.66 -1.27 -13.87
N ARG A 119 1.60 -0.05 -14.42
CA ARG A 119 0.85 0.29 -15.61
C ARG A 119 1.06 -0.81 -16.65
N GLN A 120 0.03 -1.62 -16.90
CA GLN A 120 0.03 -2.44 -18.08
C GLN A 120 0.19 -1.47 -19.24
N LYS A 121 1.23 -1.68 -20.06
CA LYS A 121 1.41 -0.91 -21.26
C LYS A 121 0.09 -0.92 -22.02
N THR A 122 -0.38 0.23 -22.43
CA THR A 122 -1.57 0.29 -23.26
C THR A 122 -1.29 -0.43 -24.56
N GLN A 123 -2.34 -0.91 -25.23
CA GLN A 123 -2.19 -1.60 -26.52
C GLN A 123 -1.41 -0.73 -27.52
N TRP A 124 -1.62 0.57 -27.50
CA TRP A 124 -0.91 1.57 -28.30
C TRP A 124 0.60 1.60 -28.04
N GLU A 125 1.02 1.53 -26.77
CA GLU A 125 2.45 1.51 -26.42
C GLU A 125 3.12 0.19 -26.84
N ILE A 126 2.37 -0.90 -26.85
CA ILE A 126 2.85 -2.20 -27.33
C ILE A 126 2.97 -2.19 -28.85
N GLU A 127 1.99 -1.63 -29.55
CA GLU A 127 1.98 -1.49 -31.01
C GLU A 127 3.11 -0.56 -31.47
N GLU A 128 3.32 0.57 -30.79
CA GLU A 128 4.42 1.48 -31.07
C GLU A 128 5.80 0.82 -30.85
N GLU A 129 5.99 0.03 -29.78
CA GLU A 129 7.23 -0.73 -29.56
C GLU A 129 7.46 -1.82 -30.60
N LEU A 130 6.38 -2.42 -31.12
CA LEU A 130 6.44 -3.43 -32.17
C LEU A 130 6.58 -2.83 -33.60
N GLY A 131 6.54 -1.48 -33.69
CA GLY A 131 6.60 -0.79 -34.98
C GLY A 131 5.35 -1.01 -35.84
N ILE A 132 4.22 -1.34 -35.23
CA ILE A 132 2.93 -1.48 -35.90
C ILE A 132 2.36 -0.07 -36.07
N GLU A 133 2.30 0.40 -37.29
CA GLU A 133 1.66 1.69 -37.57
C GLU A 133 0.16 1.60 -37.27
N PRO A 134 -0.39 2.63 -36.57
CA PRO A 134 -1.82 2.66 -36.31
C PRO A 134 -2.61 2.65 -37.62
N PRO A 135 -3.80 2.02 -37.64
CA PRO A 135 -4.65 2.04 -38.82
C PRO A 135 -4.91 3.47 -39.26
N ASP A 136 -4.77 3.73 -40.56
CA ASP A 136 -5.04 5.05 -41.16
C ASP A 136 -6.56 5.32 -41.17
N PHE A 137 -7.07 5.73 -40.01
CA PHE A 137 -8.50 6.02 -39.86
C PHE A 137 -8.97 7.16 -40.75
N GLU A 138 -8.07 8.01 -41.22
CA GLU A 138 -8.43 9.14 -42.07
C GLU A 138 -8.78 8.69 -43.50
N ASN A 139 -8.26 7.57 -43.93
CA ASN A 139 -8.53 7.03 -45.27
C ASN A 139 -9.51 5.86 -45.31
N MET A 140 -9.75 5.17 -44.17
CA MET A 140 -10.67 4.03 -44.14
C MET A 140 -12.10 4.36 -44.63
N TRP A 141 -12.65 5.51 -44.23
CA TRP A 141 -14.00 5.91 -44.66
C TRP A 141 -14.06 6.39 -46.12
N LYS A 142 -12.92 6.81 -46.70
CA LYS A 142 -12.84 7.22 -48.09
C LYS A 142 -12.84 6.02 -49.08
N GLU A 143 -12.49 4.83 -48.59
CA GLU A 143 -12.57 3.59 -49.39
C GLU A 143 -13.99 3.03 -49.41
N GLU A 144 -14.77 3.18 -48.33
CA GLU A 144 -16.18 2.77 -48.29
C GLU A 144 -17.09 3.63 -49.18
N GLU A 145 -16.72 4.88 -49.51
CA GLU A 145 -17.50 5.74 -50.43
C GLU A 145 -17.27 5.41 -51.91
N LYS A 146 -16.36 4.49 -52.24
CA LYS A 146 -16.00 4.15 -53.62
C LYS A 146 -16.62 2.84 -54.14
N GLU A 147 -17.31 2.08 -53.28
CA GLU A 147 -18.10 0.92 -53.62
C GLU A 147 -19.60 1.26 -53.77
#